data_057138442c53147b62ca550cb1bddbd3
#
_entry.id   057138442c53147b62ca550cb1bddbd3
#
_cell.length_a   1.000
_cell.length_b   1.000
_cell.length_c   1.000
_cell.angle_alpha   90.00
_cell.angle_beta   90.00
_cell.angle_gamma   90.00
#
_symmetry.space_group_name_H-M   'P 1'
#
loop_
_entity.id
_entity.type
_entity.pdbx_description
1 polymer ?
#
loop_
_entity_poly.entity_id
_entity_poly.type
_entity_poly.pdbx_seq_one_letter_code
_entity_poly.pdbx_strand_id
1 'polypeptide(L)'
;DIFQVVLSQRFEAKLTKKPIDIYKKLRVTNPSPFMFFFNFSDFQIIGASPEILVRLRDNKITVRPIAGTRPRGKTLKEDIYYEKDLLKDKKELSEHLMLLDLGRNDAGKVSKVNSDKVTESFIIERYSHVMHIVSNVIGDYNKKFSKFIFILFASLF
;
A
#
# COMPACT_ATOMS: atom_id res chain seq x y z
N ASP A 1 11.55 23.72 1.90
CA ASP A 1 10.52 24.00 0.89
C ASP A 1 9.93 22.75 0.24
N ILE A 2 10.20 21.55 0.79
CA ILE A 2 9.56 20.31 0.41
C ILE A 2 8.83 19.70 1.61
N PHE A 3 7.69 19.09 1.36
CA PHE A 3 6.86 18.49 2.41
C PHE A 3 7.25 17.03 2.65
N GLN A 4 7.53 16.30 1.59
CA GLN A 4 7.99 14.92 1.62
C GLN A 4 8.92 14.65 0.44
N VAL A 5 9.88 13.75 0.61
CA VAL A 5 10.74 13.23 -0.46
C VAL A 5 10.95 11.74 -0.27
N VAL A 6 10.86 11.00 -1.37
CA VAL A 6 11.20 9.58 -1.41
C VAL A 6 12.47 9.41 -2.25
N LEU A 7 13.54 8.96 -1.62
CA LEU A 7 14.77 8.63 -2.32
C LEU A 7 14.64 7.24 -2.94
N SER A 8 15.02 7.11 -4.20
CA SER A 8 15.00 5.84 -4.91
C SER A 8 16.33 5.53 -5.56
N GLN A 9 16.55 4.26 -5.83
CA GLN A 9 17.73 3.78 -6.53
C GLN A 9 17.32 2.76 -7.59
N ARG A 10 17.86 2.91 -8.80
CA ARG A 10 17.69 1.97 -9.90
C ARG A 10 18.82 0.95 -9.92
N PHE A 11 18.46 -0.32 -9.97
CA PHE A 11 19.39 -1.42 -10.20
C PHE A 11 19.15 -2.00 -11.60
N GLU A 12 20.22 -2.36 -12.28
CA GLU A 12 20.17 -2.99 -13.59
C GLU A 12 20.95 -4.30 -13.58
N ALA A 13 20.38 -5.33 -14.20
CA ALA A 13 21.01 -6.62 -14.36
C ALA A 13 20.66 -7.25 -15.71
N LYS A 14 21.60 -7.97 -16.31
CA LYS A 14 21.33 -8.75 -17.53
C LYS A 14 20.35 -9.87 -17.23
N LEU A 15 19.23 -9.89 -17.93
CA LEU A 15 18.25 -10.95 -17.80
C LEU A 15 18.74 -12.24 -18.47
N THR A 16 18.84 -13.32 -17.69
CA THR A 16 19.30 -14.65 -18.15
C THR A 16 18.19 -15.69 -18.20
N LYS A 17 17.01 -15.37 -17.68
CA LYS A 17 15.83 -16.25 -17.60
C LYS A 17 14.64 -15.59 -18.27
N LYS A 18 13.62 -16.39 -18.61
CA LYS A 18 12.37 -15.84 -19.13
C LYS A 18 11.68 -15.00 -18.05
N PRO A 19 11.09 -13.85 -18.39
CA PRO A 19 10.42 -13.00 -17.41
C PRO A 19 9.34 -13.74 -16.58
N ILE A 20 8.63 -14.66 -17.18
CA ILE A 20 7.63 -15.46 -16.48
C ILE A 20 8.24 -16.36 -15.38
N ASP A 21 9.45 -16.84 -15.56
CA ASP A 21 10.13 -17.67 -14.55
C ASP A 21 10.55 -16.81 -13.34
N ILE A 22 10.91 -15.55 -13.58
CA ILE A 22 11.15 -14.57 -12.53
C ILE A 22 9.88 -14.32 -11.73
N TYR A 23 8.74 -14.12 -12.40
CA TYR A 23 7.45 -13.97 -11.74
C TYR A 23 7.09 -15.18 -10.87
N LYS A 24 7.25 -16.40 -11.40
CA LYS A 24 7.03 -17.63 -10.64
C LYS A 24 7.91 -17.72 -9.40
N LYS A 25 9.19 -17.33 -9.53
CA LYS A 25 10.12 -17.31 -8.39
C LYS A 25 9.69 -16.28 -7.36
N LEU A 26 9.33 -15.07 -7.80
CA LEU A 26 8.85 -14.00 -6.92
C LEU A 26 7.64 -14.44 -6.09
N ARG A 27 6.68 -15.16 -6.69
CA ARG A 27 5.51 -15.71 -5.98
C ARG A 27 5.86 -16.64 -4.84
N VAL A 28 6.97 -17.34 -4.94
CA VAL A 28 7.43 -18.29 -3.91
C VAL A 28 8.27 -17.58 -2.84
N THR A 29 9.11 -16.64 -3.25
CA THR A 29 10.07 -16.00 -2.35
C THR A 29 9.51 -14.80 -1.61
N ASN A 30 8.57 -14.08 -2.22
CA ASN A 30 7.96 -12.88 -1.66
C ASN A 30 6.47 -12.80 -2.06
N PRO A 31 5.63 -13.70 -1.56
CA PRO A 31 4.20 -13.65 -1.83
C PRO A 31 3.60 -12.36 -1.26
N SER A 32 2.78 -11.70 -2.05
CA SER A 32 2.08 -10.47 -1.68
C SER A 32 0.61 -10.53 -2.10
N PRO A 33 -0.28 -9.76 -1.49
CA PRO A 33 -1.70 -9.73 -1.85
C PRO A 33 -1.95 -9.37 -3.31
N PHE A 34 -1.09 -8.53 -3.90
CA PHE A 34 -1.19 -8.06 -5.28
C PHE A 34 0.06 -8.43 -6.06
N MET A 35 -0.02 -9.56 -6.76
CA MET A 35 1.02 -10.05 -7.65
C MET A 35 0.59 -9.80 -9.09
N PHE A 36 1.48 -9.25 -9.91
CA PHE A 36 1.15 -8.95 -11.29
C PHE A 36 2.28 -9.28 -12.27
N PHE A 37 1.90 -9.63 -13.47
CA PHE A 37 2.74 -9.83 -14.64
C PHE A 37 2.06 -9.15 -15.83
N PHE A 38 2.53 -7.97 -16.20
CA PHE A 38 2.06 -7.28 -17.39
C PHE A 38 3.00 -7.57 -18.56
N ASN A 39 2.45 -8.08 -19.63
CA ASN A 39 3.19 -8.38 -20.86
C ASN A 39 2.79 -7.38 -21.94
N PHE A 40 3.68 -6.43 -22.23
CA PHE A 40 3.58 -5.52 -23.33
C PHE A 40 4.44 -6.03 -24.50
N SER A 41 4.26 -5.50 -25.70
CA SER A 41 5.00 -5.98 -26.88
C SER A 41 6.51 -5.89 -26.69
N ASP A 42 7.01 -4.84 -26.08
CA ASP A 42 8.44 -4.51 -26.05
C ASP A 42 9.09 -4.73 -24.68
N PHE A 43 8.28 -4.82 -23.63
CA PHE A 43 8.75 -5.01 -22.26
C PHE A 43 7.71 -5.71 -21.38
N GLN A 44 8.16 -6.19 -20.23
CA GLN A 44 7.28 -6.78 -19.21
C GLN A 44 7.49 -6.06 -17.88
N ILE A 45 6.39 -5.94 -17.11
CA ILE A 45 6.44 -5.45 -15.73
C ILE A 45 6.02 -6.58 -14.81
N ILE A 46 6.89 -6.90 -13.84
CA ILE A 46 6.67 -7.94 -12.86
C ILE A 46 6.72 -7.29 -11.48
N GLY A 47 5.74 -7.59 -10.63
CA GLY A 47 5.72 -7.01 -9.31
C GLY A 47 4.95 -7.81 -8.28
N ALA A 48 5.23 -7.43 -7.04
CA ALA A 48 4.55 -7.89 -5.83
C ALA A 48 4.33 -6.67 -4.95
N SER A 49 3.08 -6.34 -4.65
CA SER A 49 2.72 -5.19 -3.83
C SER A 49 1.86 -5.61 -2.64
N PRO A 50 2.17 -5.13 -1.42
CA PRO A 50 1.31 -5.34 -0.26
C PRO A 50 0.12 -4.38 -0.23
N GLU A 51 0.19 -3.29 -0.98
CA GLU A 51 -0.70 -2.14 -0.87
C GLU A 51 -1.61 -2.01 -2.09
N ILE A 52 -2.88 -1.69 -1.84
CA ILE A 52 -3.80 -1.24 -2.87
C ILE A 52 -3.68 0.27 -3.03
N LEU A 53 -3.69 0.75 -4.27
CA LEU A 53 -3.86 2.17 -4.52
C LEU A 53 -5.28 2.61 -4.09
N VAL A 54 -6.28 1.94 -4.62
CA VAL A 54 -7.69 2.09 -4.27
C VAL A 54 -8.47 0.86 -4.70
N ARG A 55 -9.52 0.52 -3.95
CA ARG A 55 -10.41 -0.58 -4.30
C ARG A 55 -11.86 -0.09 -4.33
N LEU A 56 -12.57 -0.38 -5.41
CA LEU A 56 -14.01 -0.24 -5.49
C LEU A 56 -14.65 -1.63 -5.62
N ARG A 57 -15.36 -2.07 -4.58
CA ARG A 57 -16.08 -3.35 -4.54
C ARG A 57 -17.42 -3.14 -3.83
N ASP A 58 -18.49 -3.70 -4.36
CA ASP A 58 -19.84 -3.65 -3.77
C ASP A 58 -20.29 -2.24 -3.41
N ASN A 59 -19.99 -1.27 -4.29
CA ASN A 59 -20.20 0.16 -4.08
C ASN A 59 -19.49 0.75 -2.84
N LYS A 60 -18.48 0.08 -2.32
CA LYS A 60 -17.59 0.57 -1.28
C LYS A 60 -16.23 0.92 -1.86
N ILE A 61 -15.77 2.12 -1.55
CA ILE A 61 -14.42 2.57 -1.79
C ILE A 61 -13.59 2.15 -0.60
N THR A 62 -12.38 1.68 -0.84
CA THR A 62 -11.41 1.38 0.21
C THR A 62 -10.07 1.98 -0.19
N VAL A 63 -9.47 2.74 0.72
CA VAL A 63 -8.07 3.20 0.66
C VAL A 63 -7.38 2.65 1.89
N ARG A 64 -6.16 2.15 1.73
CA ARG A 64 -5.47 1.47 2.80
C ARG A 64 -4.03 1.93 2.89
N PRO A 65 -3.76 3.09 3.51
CA PRO A 65 -2.41 3.62 3.65
C PRO A 65 -1.57 2.70 4.52
N ILE A 66 -0.34 2.48 4.05
CA ILE A 66 0.69 1.68 4.73
C ILE A 66 1.92 2.57 4.86
N ALA A 67 2.40 2.78 6.09
CA ALA A 67 3.63 3.51 6.36
C ALA A 67 4.26 3.05 7.66
N GLY A 68 5.54 3.41 7.84
CA GLY A 68 6.31 2.93 8.98
C GLY A 68 6.72 1.47 8.83
N THR A 69 7.98 1.17 9.09
CA THR A 69 8.52 -0.16 8.83
C THR A 69 9.47 -0.60 9.94
N ARG A 70 9.34 -1.86 10.37
CA ARG A 70 10.35 -2.57 11.16
C ARG A 70 10.54 -3.98 10.59
N PRO A 71 11.74 -4.56 10.74
CA PRO A 71 11.96 -5.94 10.37
C PRO A 71 11.14 -6.88 11.25
N ARG A 72 10.93 -8.11 10.77
CA ARG A 72 10.40 -9.18 11.60
C ARG A 72 11.44 -9.64 12.61
N GLY A 73 11.01 -9.91 13.82
CA GLY A 73 11.86 -10.51 14.85
C GLY A 73 12.17 -11.99 14.54
N LYS A 74 13.35 -12.46 14.93
CA LYS A 74 13.70 -13.89 14.87
C LYS A 74 12.96 -14.71 15.91
N THR A 75 12.50 -14.07 16.96
CA THR A 75 11.71 -14.64 18.04
C THR A 75 10.44 -13.81 18.24
N LEU A 76 9.43 -14.41 18.87
CA LEU A 76 8.20 -13.67 19.22
C LEU A 76 8.49 -12.46 20.12
N LYS A 77 9.45 -12.57 21.03
CA LYS A 77 9.85 -11.47 21.92
C LYS A 77 10.44 -10.30 21.15
N GLU A 78 11.29 -10.57 20.18
CA GLU A 78 11.84 -9.53 19.29
C GLU A 78 10.76 -8.92 18.39
N ASP A 79 9.86 -9.71 17.87
CA ASP A 79 8.76 -9.24 17.03
C ASP A 79 7.86 -8.25 17.80
N ILE A 80 7.53 -8.58 19.06
CA ILE A 80 6.77 -7.69 19.97
C ILE A 80 7.58 -6.44 20.32
N TYR A 81 8.89 -6.55 20.47
CA TYR A 81 9.77 -5.40 20.70
C TYR A 81 9.73 -4.43 19.52
N TYR A 82 9.89 -4.91 18.29
CA TYR A 82 9.83 -4.08 17.08
C TYR A 82 8.46 -3.45 16.85
N GLU A 83 7.38 -4.15 17.15
CA GLU A 83 6.03 -3.58 17.13
C GLU A 83 5.90 -2.39 18.09
N LYS A 84 6.32 -2.56 19.34
CA LYS A 84 6.28 -1.50 20.34
C LYS A 84 7.19 -0.32 20.02
N ASP A 85 8.34 -0.59 19.42
CA ASP A 85 9.28 0.43 18.95
C ASP A 85 8.65 1.25 17.82
N LEU A 86 8.06 0.57 16.83
CA LEU A 86 7.39 1.22 15.70
C LEU A 86 6.23 2.11 16.17
N LEU A 87 5.39 1.65 17.08
CA LEU A 87 4.26 2.40 17.63
C LEU A 87 4.65 3.55 18.59
N LYS A 88 5.93 3.68 18.92
CA LYS A 88 6.46 4.81 19.70
C LYS A 88 7.24 5.81 18.86
N ASP A 89 7.55 5.46 17.63
CA ASP A 89 8.33 6.31 16.73
C ASP A 89 7.47 7.47 16.22
N LYS A 90 7.73 8.67 16.75
CA LYS A 90 6.96 9.88 16.42
C LYS A 90 7.03 10.23 14.94
N LYS A 91 8.17 9.99 14.28
CA LYS A 91 8.35 10.26 12.85
C LYS A 91 7.45 9.35 12.03
N GLU A 92 7.51 8.04 12.29
CA GLU A 92 6.71 7.04 11.56
C GLU A 92 5.21 7.25 11.79
N LEU A 93 4.80 7.57 13.02
CA LEU A 93 3.41 7.90 13.34
C LEU A 93 2.93 9.18 12.64
N SER A 94 3.78 10.22 12.55
CA SER A 94 3.43 11.47 11.86
C SER A 94 3.29 11.28 10.37
N GLU A 95 4.19 10.51 9.75
CA GLU A 95 4.11 10.13 8.34
C GLU A 95 2.85 9.32 8.04
N HIS A 96 2.55 8.32 8.88
CA HIS A 96 1.34 7.53 8.74
C HIS A 96 0.06 8.37 8.88
N LEU A 97 0.02 9.29 9.84
CA LEU A 97 -1.11 10.20 10.02
C LEU A 97 -1.34 11.07 8.77
N MET A 98 -0.27 11.59 8.17
CA MET A 98 -0.35 12.35 6.92
C MET A 98 -0.97 11.51 5.79
N LEU A 99 -0.54 10.26 5.62
CA LEU A 99 -1.08 9.37 4.60
C LEU A 99 -2.53 8.95 4.90
N LEU A 100 -2.89 8.79 6.16
CA LEU A 100 -4.26 8.52 6.56
C LEU A 100 -5.19 9.69 6.22
N ASP A 101 -4.77 10.92 6.50
CA ASP A 101 -5.54 12.13 6.15
C ASP A 101 -5.67 12.29 4.64
N LEU A 102 -4.61 12.03 3.88
CA LEU A 102 -4.65 12.01 2.42
C LEU A 102 -5.66 10.97 1.93
N GLY A 103 -5.59 9.73 2.43
CA GLY A 103 -6.51 8.66 2.08
C GLY A 103 -7.99 8.97 2.40
N ARG A 104 -8.26 9.66 3.52
CA ARG A 104 -9.59 10.15 3.86
C ARG A 104 -10.08 11.19 2.86
N ASN A 105 -9.25 12.18 2.55
CA ASN A 105 -9.58 13.22 1.59
C ASN A 105 -9.89 12.63 0.21
N ASP A 106 -9.08 11.69 -0.26
CA ASP A 106 -9.25 11.06 -1.58
C ASP A 106 -10.49 10.17 -1.62
N ALA A 107 -10.72 9.36 -0.59
CA ALA A 107 -11.97 8.61 -0.47
C ALA A 107 -13.19 9.54 -0.42
N GLY A 108 -13.12 10.63 0.34
CA GLY A 108 -14.19 11.61 0.50
C GLY A 108 -14.59 12.28 -0.82
N LYS A 109 -13.64 12.61 -1.70
CA LYS A 109 -13.90 13.24 -3.01
C LYS A 109 -14.91 12.46 -3.87
N VAL A 110 -14.90 11.13 -3.78
CA VAL A 110 -15.70 10.24 -4.63
C VAL A 110 -16.74 9.43 -3.87
N SER A 111 -16.83 9.65 -2.57
CA SER A 111 -17.84 9.03 -1.71
C SER A 111 -19.11 9.87 -1.62
N LYS A 112 -20.19 9.27 -1.13
CA LYS A 112 -21.35 10.02 -0.68
C LYS A 112 -20.97 10.89 0.51
N VAL A 113 -21.58 12.04 0.64
CA VAL A 113 -21.31 12.98 1.74
C VAL A 113 -21.48 12.26 3.09
N ASN A 114 -20.53 12.45 3.99
CA ASN A 114 -20.50 11.87 5.35
C ASN A 114 -20.48 10.33 5.40
N SER A 115 -20.08 9.65 4.33
CA SER A 115 -20.01 8.18 4.33
C SER A 115 -18.60 7.64 4.58
N ASP A 116 -17.57 8.50 4.53
CA ASP A 116 -16.20 8.10 4.77
C ASP A 116 -15.96 7.82 6.25
N LYS A 117 -15.28 6.71 6.52
CA LYS A 117 -14.97 6.24 7.89
C LYS A 117 -13.60 5.61 7.92
N VAL A 118 -12.86 5.89 8.98
CA VAL A 118 -11.68 5.12 9.36
C VAL A 118 -12.17 3.90 10.14
N THR A 119 -11.97 2.72 9.61
CA THR A 119 -12.42 1.46 10.22
C THR A 119 -11.32 0.75 11.00
N GLU A 120 -10.07 1.01 10.62
CA GLU A 120 -8.88 0.56 11.33
C GLU A 120 -7.88 1.71 11.36
N SER A 121 -7.20 1.92 12.47
CA SER A 121 -6.28 3.04 12.66
C SER A 121 -5.04 2.59 13.40
N PHE A 122 -3.87 2.82 12.78
CA PHE A 122 -2.56 2.54 13.35
C PHE A 122 -2.40 1.08 13.83
N ILE A 123 -2.94 0.11 13.11
CA ILE A 123 -2.74 -1.31 13.41
C ILE A 123 -1.41 -1.80 12.83
N ILE A 124 -0.82 -2.81 13.46
CA ILE A 124 0.38 -3.46 12.94
C ILE A 124 0.00 -4.66 12.09
N GLU A 125 0.42 -4.64 10.83
CA GLU A 125 0.38 -5.80 9.95
C GLU A 125 1.76 -6.41 9.77
N ARG A 126 1.79 -7.74 9.89
CA ARG A 126 3.01 -8.53 9.75
C ARG A 126 3.05 -9.22 8.41
N TYR A 127 4.10 -8.91 7.65
CA TYR A 127 4.41 -9.56 6.38
C TYR A 127 5.57 -10.56 6.57
N SER A 128 6.03 -11.19 5.50
CA SER A 128 7.07 -12.22 5.57
C SER A 128 8.39 -11.72 6.16
N HIS A 129 8.80 -10.49 5.84
CA HIS A 129 10.11 -9.94 6.20
C HIS A 129 10.04 -8.67 7.04
N VAL A 130 8.92 -7.98 7.03
CA VAL A 130 8.72 -6.70 7.69
C VAL A 130 7.35 -6.63 8.35
N MET A 131 7.15 -5.63 9.22
CA MET A 131 5.85 -5.18 9.71
C MET A 131 5.65 -3.71 9.39
N HIS A 132 4.42 -3.32 9.20
CA HIS A 132 4.03 -1.94 8.88
C HIS A 132 2.90 -1.45 9.77
N ILE A 133 2.80 -0.12 9.90
CA ILE A 133 1.59 0.54 10.41
C ILE A 133 0.60 0.64 9.25
N VAL A 134 -0.63 0.24 9.49
CA VAL A 134 -1.71 0.22 8.50
C VAL A 134 -2.95 0.88 9.08
N SER A 135 -3.65 1.64 8.25
CA SER A 135 -5.00 2.12 8.53
C SER A 135 -5.93 1.76 7.37
N ASN A 136 -7.23 1.78 7.62
CA ASN A 136 -8.22 1.47 6.60
C ASN A 136 -9.31 2.53 6.57
N VAL A 137 -9.53 3.11 5.40
CA VAL A 137 -10.57 4.09 5.13
C VAL A 137 -11.56 3.50 4.15
N ILE A 138 -12.84 3.58 4.47
CA ILE A 138 -13.92 3.17 3.57
C ILE A 138 -14.88 4.33 3.32
N GLY A 139 -15.57 4.30 2.17
CA GLY A 139 -16.64 5.23 1.84
C GLY A 139 -17.66 4.60 0.91
N ASP A 140 -18.90 5.09 0.94
CA ASP A 140 -19.93 4.67 0.00
C ASP A 140 -19.74 5.38 -1.34
N TYR A 141 -19.51 4.62 -2.40
CA TYR A 141 -19.27 5.18 -3.72
C TYR A 141 -20.45 6.06 -4.20
N ASN A 142 -20.14 7.28 -4.60
CA ASN A 142 -21.09 8.17 -5.22
C ASN A 142 -21.15 7.89 -6.73
N LYS A 143 -22.26 7.30 -7.19
CA LYS A 143 -22.47 6.90 -8.59
C LYS A 143 -22.46 8.06 -9.60
N LYS A 144 -22.49 9.32 -9.14
CA LYS A 144 -22.33 10.50 -10.00
C LYS A 144 -20.93 10.55 -10.65
N PHE A 145 -19.92 9.95 -10.02
CA PHE A 145 -18.59 9.83 -10.59
C PHE A 145 -18.51 8.58 -11.48
N SER A 146 -17.87 8.69 -12.65
CA SER A 146 -17.58 7.50 -13.45
C SER A 146 -16.50 6.67 -12.76
N LYS A 147 -16.54 5.33 -12.91
CA LYS A 147 -15.50 4.45 -12.36
C LYS A 147 -14.10 4.79 -12.87
N PHE A 148 -14.00 5.33 -14.07
CA PHE A 148 -12.73 5.77 -14.67
C PHE A 148 -12.16 7.01 -13.98
N ILE A 149 -13.01 7.99 -13.66
CA ILE A 149 -12.60 9.20 -12.90
C ILE A 149 -12.12 8.81 -11.51
N PHE A 150 -12.74 7.81 -10.89
CA PHE A 150 -12.31 7.27 -9.61
C PHE A 150 -10.85 6.76 -9.64
N ILE A 151 -10.47 5.99 -10.66
CA ILE A 151 -9.09 5.50 -10.83
C ILE A 151 -8.12 6.66 -11.06
N LEU A 152 -8.50 7.66 -11.84
CA LEU A 152 -7.68 8.85 -12.11
C LEU A 152 -7.44 9.71 -10.86
N PHE A 153 -8.47 9.94 -10.04
CA PHE A 153 -8.30 10.72 -8.80
C PHE A 153 -7.45 10.00 -7.75
N ALA A 154 -7.49 8.69 -7.71
CA ALA A 154 -6.66 7.90 -6.80
C ALA A 154 -5.21 7.70 -7.29
N SER A 155 -4.92 8.01 -8.55
CA SER A 155 -3.58 7.84 -9.16
C SER A 155 -2.77 9.14 -9.28
N LEU A 156 -3.29 10.27 -8.80
CA LEU A 156 -2.65 11.59 -8.92
C LEU A 156 -1.77 11.96 -7.71
N PHE A 157 -1.51 11.01 -6.79
CA PHE A 157 -0.67 11.24 -5.61
C PHE A 157 0.35 10.10 -5.43
#